data_5d7c825821985aeb06839ab92075edcc
#
_entry.id   5d7c825821985aeb06839ab92075edcc
#
_cell.length_a   1.000
_cell.length_b   1.000
_cell.length_c   1.000
_cell.angle_alpha   90.00
_cell.angle_beta   90.00
_cell.angle_gamma   90.00
#
_symmetry.space_group_name_H-M   'P 1'
#
loop_
_entity.id
_entity.type
_entity.pdbx_description
1 polymer ?
#
loop_
_entity_poly.entity_id
_entity_poly.type
_entity_poly.pdbx_seq_one_letter_code
_entity_poly.pdbx_strand_id
1 'polypeptide(L)'
;CVLSYTSYMTCDENGDMKGIVVCRNTESFFSSKCNNGIGCLTAMYDVRKMGKIFMPTIRKRQDWGLWLIILRKCRVAYGMKEPLAVYRQRPNSISSNKYSLIAYNLNVYRKVLNFSWVKSYFFFFCFFLPNFLIHKILQSYINR
;
A
#
# COMPACT_ATOMS: atom_id res chain seq x y z
N CYS A 1 -17.83 -4.31 -7.85
CA CYS A 1 -16.53 -4.10 -7.23
C CYS A 1 -16.56 -4.57 -5.78
N VAL A 2 -15.51 -5.24 -5.31
CA VAL A 2 -15.42 -5.73 -3.91
C VAL A 2 -14.44 -4.87 -3.10
N LEU A 3 -13.35 -4.42 -3.73
CA LEU A 3 -12.35 -3.54 -3.14
C LEU A 3 -12.07 -2.40 -4.10
N SER A 4 -12.19 -1.18 -3.62
CA SER A 4 -11.88 0.05 -4.36
C SER A 4 -10.96 0.97 -3.55
N TYR A 5 -10.29 1.87 -4.25
CA TYR A 5 -9.42 2.89 -3.66
C TYR A 5 -9.29 4.06 -4.63
N THR A 6 -8.77 5.19 -4.16
CA THR A 6 -8.64 6.39 -5.00
C THR A 6 -7.24 6.98 -4.92
N SER A 7 -6.94 7.90 -5.85
CA SER A 7 -5.84 8.85 -5.68
C SER A 7 -6.09 9.75 -4.47
N TYR A 8 -5.04 10.42 -4.00
CA TYR A 8 -5.15 11.38 -2.89
C TYR A 8 -4.10 12.48 -3.03
N MET A 9 -4.42 13.64 -2.50
CA MET A 9 -3.49 14.74 -2.39
C MET A 9 -2.64 14.62 -1.13
N THR A 10 -1.48 15.25 -1.12
CA THR A 10 -0.61 15.32 0.06
C THR A 10 -0.44 16.77 0.49
N CYS A 11 -0.43 17.00 1.80
CA CYS A 11 -0.10 18.30 2.38
C CYS A 11 0.92 18.14 3.51
N ASP A 12 1.60 19.21 3.87
CA ASP A 12 2.47 19.23 5.04
C ASP A 12 1.68 19.43 6.36
N GLU A 13 2.39 19.65 7.47
CA GLU A 13 1.78 19.85 8.78
C GLU A 13 0.94 21.13 8.89
N ASN A 14 1.25 22.15 8.09
CA ASN A 14 0.53 23.42 8.05
C ASN A 14 -0.73 23.35 7.18
N GLY A 15 -0.84 22.32 6.32
CA GLY A 15 -1.94 22.17 5.37
C GLY A 15 -1.58 22.59 3.95
N ASP A 16 -0.34 23.05 3.71
CA ASP A 16 0.12 23.46 2.38
C ASP A 16 0.24 22.24 1.46
N MET A 17 -0.37 22.32 0.28
CA MET A 17 -0.40 21.22 -0.69
C MET A 17 0.98 20.95 -1.27
N LYS A 18 1.41 19.68 -1.29
CA LYS A 18 2.73 19.26 -1.76
C LYS A 18 2.68 18.46 -3.05
N GLY A 19 1.55 17.81 -3.36
CA GLY A 19 1.42 17.04 -4.57
C GLY A 19 0.25 16.06 -4.53
N ILE A 20 0.23 15.18 -5.52
CA ILE A 20 -0.80 14.14 -5.69
C ILE A 20 -0.15 12.77 -5.78
N VAL A 21 -0.73 11.78 -5.14
CA VAL A 21 -0.40 10.36 -5.33
C VAL A 21 -1.47 9.76 -6.23
N VAL A 22 -1.08 9.48 -7.47
CA VAL A 22 -1.97 8.90 -8.47
C VAL A 22 -2.00 7.38 -8.33
N CYS A 23 -3.17 6.82 -8.11
CA CYS A 23 -3.36 5.39 -7.99
C CYS A 23 -3.35 4.68 -9.35
N ARG A 24 -3.11 3.36 -9.37
CA ARG A 24 -3.31 2.51 -10.56
C ARG A 24 -4.79 2.27 -10.78
N ASN A 25 -5.20 2.00 -12.03
CA ASN A 25 -6.60 1.66 -12.35
C ASN A 25 -7.04 0.35 -11.68
N THR A 26 -6.10 -0.59 -11.56
CA THR A 26 -6.35 -1.89 -10.92
C THR A 26 -5.14 -2.33 -10.09
N GLU A 27 -5.41 -3.07 -9.03
CA GLU A 27 -4.41 -3.81 -8.25
C GLU A 27 -4.84 -5.26 -8.13
N SER A 28 -3.92 -6.17 -8.44
CA SER A 28 -4.09 -7.61 -8.26
C SER A 28 -3.37 -8.08 -7.00
N PHE A 29 -3.64 -9.32 -6.58
CA PHE A 29 -2.87 -9.95 -5.51
C PHE A 29 -1.36 -10.01 -5.82
N PHE A 30 -0.99 -10.23 -7.09
CA PHE A 30 0.43 -10.29 -7.49
C PHE A 30 1.06 -8.89 -7.45
N SER A 31 0.45 -7.88 -8.08
CA SER A 31 0.99 -6.51 -8.07
C SER A 31 1.09 -5.94 -6.65
N SER A 32 0.09 -6.21 -5.80
CA SER A 32 0.10 -5.81 -4.39
C SER A 32 1.19 -6.51 -3.57
N LYS A 33 1.62 -7.72 -3.92
CA LYS A 33 2.83 -8.33 -3.31
C LYS A 33 4.11 -7.59 -3.69
N CYS A 34 4.15 -7.02 -4.88
CA CYS A 34 5.33 -6.32 -5.38
C CYS A 34 5.40 -4.85 -4.95
N ASN A 35 4.29 -4.27 -4.54
CA ASN A 35 4.22 -2.91 -4.01
C ASN A 35 2.89 -2.68 -3.28
N ASN A 36 2.91 -1.94 -2.16
CA ASN A 36 1.68 -1.49 -1.51
C ASN A 36 1.10 -0.28 -2.27
N GLY A 37 0.29 -0.54 -3.29
CA GLY A 37 -0.32 0.48 -4.16
C GLY A 37 -1.67 1.02 -3.66
N ILE A 38 -2.24 0.43 -2.59
CA ILE A 38 -3.55 0.82 -2.06
C ILE A 38 -3.38 1.68 -0.81
N GLY A 39 -3.73 2.96 -0.91
CA GLY A 39 -3.68 3.89 0.22
C GLY A 39 -4.76 3.57 1.26
N CYS A 40 -4.37 3.42 2.53
CA CYS A 40 -5.30 3.08 3.60
C CYS A 40 -6.43 4.10 3.78
N LEU A 41 -6.14 5.38 3.54
CA LEU A 41 -7.09 6.47 3.75
C LEU A 41 -8.24 6.51 2.72
N THR A 42 -8.11 5.84 1.57
CA THR A 42 -9.10 5.87 0.49
C THR A 42 -9.70 4.50 0.17
N ALA A 43 -9.19 3.43 0.80
CA ALA A 43 -9.62 2.09 0.46
C ALA A 43 -10.95 1.74 1.13
N MET A 44 -11.85 1.12 0.34
CA MET A 44 -13.15 0.61 0.78
C MET A 44 -13.36 -0.80 0.26
N TYR A 45 -13.89 -1.69 1.10
CA TYR A 45 -14.31 -3.02 0.66
C TYR A 45 -15.74 -3.36 1.09
N ASP A 46 -16.41 -4.18 0.30
CA ASP A 46 -17.79 -4.61 0.55
C ASP A 46 -17.82 -5.74 1.60
N VAL A 47 -18.18 -5.38 2.84
CA VAL A 47 -18.29 -6.32 3.97
C VAL A 47 -19.39 -7.36 3.75
N ARG A 48 -20.44 -7.03 2.99
CA ARG A 48 -21.54 -7.98 2.71
C ARG A 48 -21.07 -9.15 1.84
N LYS A 49 -20.12 -8.88 0.91
CA LYS A 49 -19.55 -9.90 0.01
C LYS A 49 -18.38 -10.66 0.61
N MET A 50 -17.63 -10.03 1.51
CA MET A 50 -16.35 -10.56 2.02
C MET A 50 -16.42 -11.04 3.46
N GLY A 51 -17.46 -10.61 4.20
CA GLY A 51 -17.47 -10.67 5.64
C GLY A 51 -16.53 -9.62 6.26
N LYS A 52 -16.57 -9.47 7.56
CA LYS A 52 -15.68 -8.60 8.31
C LYS A 52 -14.29 -9.23 8.38
N ILE A 53 -13.28 -8.54 7.85
CA ILE A 53 -11.88 -8.98 7.84
C ILE A 53 -11.09 -8.03 8.73
N PHE A 54 -10.39 -8.56 9.71
CA PHE A 54 -9.57 -7.77 10.63
C PHE A 54 -8.14 -7.62 10.06
N MET A 55 -7.50 -6.51 10.40
CA MET A 55 -6.08 -6.31 10.09
C MET A 55 -5.23 -7.37 10.79
N PRO A 56 -4.17 -7.86 10.13
CA PRO A 56 -3.28 -8.84 10.75
C PRO A 56 -2.54 -8.21 11.94
N THR A 57 -2.24 -9.02 12.96
CA THR A 57 -1.54 -8.60 14.18
C THR A 57 -0.03 -8.45 13.91
N ILE A 58 0.34 -7.44 13.13
CA ILE A 58 1.71 -7.01 12.86
C ILE A 58 1.86 -5.53 13.24
N ARG A 59 3.04 -5.09 13.68
CA ARG A 59 3.21 -3.75 14.25
C ARG A 59 3.05 -2.60 13.25
N LYS A 60 3.43 -2.80 11.97
CA LYS A 60 3.32 -1.83 10.87
C LYS A 60 2.91 -2.57 9.60
N ARG A 61 2.45 -1.85 8.56
CA ARG A 61 1.97 -2.43 7.30
C ARG A 61 0.72 -3.32 7.46
N GLN A 62 -0.07 -3.08 8.48
CA GLN A 62 -1.32 -3.80 8.76
C GLN A 62 -2.31 -3.63 7.60
N ASP A 63 -2.42 -2.42 7.08
CA ASP A 63 -3.19 -2.06 5.88
C ASP A 63 -2.78 -2.91 4.67
N TRP A 64 -1.49 -2.96 4.37
CA TRP A 64 -0.98 -3.78 3.28
C TRP A 64 -1.30 -5.28 3.46
N GLY A 65 -1.12 -5.77 4.68
CA GLY A 65 -1.50 -7.14 5.03
C GLY A 65 -2.99 -7.41 4.81
N LEU A 66 -3.87 -6.47 5.20
CA LEU A 66 -5.30 -6.56 4.98
C LEU A 66 -5.66 -6.61 3.48
N TRP A 67 -5.05 -5.72 2.67
CA TRP A 67 -5.30 -5.71 1.23
C TRP A 67 -4.87 -7.00 0.56
N LEU A 68 -3.75 -7.59 0.97
CA LEU A 68 -3.31 -8.90 0.47
C LEU A 68 -4.29 -10.02 0.83
N ILE A 69 -4.86 -10.01 2.03
CA ILE A 69 -5.87 -10.99 2.44
C ILE A 69 -7.15 -10.85 1.59
N ILE A 70 -7.62 -9.63 1.38
CA ILE A 70 -8.81 -9.34 0.58
C ILE A 70 -8.55 -9.72 -0.90
N LEU A 71 -7.44 -9.27 -1.49
CA LEU A 71 -7.09 -9.52 -2.88
C LEU A 71 -6.89 -11.02 -3.20
N ARG A 72 -6.46 -11.82 -2.23
CA ARG A 72 -6.39 -13.28 -2.39
C ARG A 72 -7.77 -13.89 -2.68
N LYS A 73 -8.85 -13.28 -2.16
CA LYS A 73 -10.22 -13.73 -2.35
C LYS A 73 -10.89 -13.07 -3.57
N CYS A 74 -10.82 -11.73 -3.68
CA CYS A 74 -11.52 -10.99 -4.74
C CYS A 74 -10.72 -10.82 -6.03
N ARG A 75 -9.41 -11.20 -6.02
CA ARG A 75 -8.46 -11.18 -7.14
C ARG A 75 -8.02 -9.78 -7.60
N VAL A 76 -8.93 -8.81 -7.69
CA VAL A 76 -8.67 -7.47 -8.21
C VAL A 76 -9.35 -6.40 -7.36
N ALA A 77 -8.65 -5.29 -7.14
CA ALA A 77 -9.18 -4.03 -6.64
C ALA A 77 -9.20 -2.98 -7.76
N TYR A 78 -10.12 -2.04 -7.70
CA TYR A 78 -10.29 -0.99 -8.70
C TYR A 78 -9.95 0.38 -8.12
N GLY A 79 -9.08 1.09 -8.83
CA GLY A 79 -8.64 2.44 -8.48
C GLY A 79 -9.36 3.51 -9.29
N MET A 80 -9.78 4.58 -8.62
CA MET A 80 -10.33 5.78 -9.23
C MET A 80 -9.28 6.89 -9.20
N LYS A 81 -9.01 7.49 -10.36
CA LYS A 81 -7.96 8.51 -10.52
C LYS A 81 -8.23 9.80 -9.78
N GLU A 82 -9.50 10.08 -9.53
CA GLU A 82 -9.91 11.27 -8.81
C GLU A 82 -9.38 11.25 -7.37
N PRO A 83 -8.71 12.33 -6.90
CA PRO A 83 -8.23 12.42 -5.52
C PRO A 83 -9.38 12.79 -4.58
N LEU A 84 -9.81 11.84 -3.76
CA LEU A 84 -10.93 12.02 -2.83
C LEU A 84 -10.50 12.21 -1.37
N ALA A 85 -9.21 12.32 -1.09
CA ALA A 85 -8.69 12.53 0.25
C ALA A 85 -7.41 13.36 0.24
N VAL A 86 -7.07 13.92 1.40
CA VAL A 86 -5.81 14.64 1.62
C VAL A 86 -5.03 13.94 2.74
N TYR A 87 -3.81 13.51 2.43
CA TYR A 87 -2.89 12.89 3.38
C TYR A 87 -1.92 13.90 3.95
N ARG A 88 -2.02 14.18 5.26
CA ARG A 88 -1.11 15.08 5.96
C ARG A 88 0.20 14.37 6.32
N GLN A 89 1.30 14.89 5.81
CA GLN A 89 2.64 14.39 6.10
C GLN A 89 3.23 15.13 7.31
N ARG A 90 3.76 14.39 8.28
CA ARG A 90 4.44 14.95 9.46
C ARG A 90 5.88 14.44 9.51
N PRO A 91 6.87 15.29 9.90
CA PRO A 91 8.29 14.91 9.96
C PRO A 91 8.55 13.66 10.82
N ASN A 92 7.87 13.56 11.96
CA ASN A 92 8.03 12.48 12.94
C ASN A 92 6.97 11.38 12.84
N SER A 93 6.46 11.12 11.62
CA SER A 93 5.47 10.06 11.42
C SER A 93 6.07 8.66 11.66
N ILE A 94 5.20 7.70 12.02
CA ILE A 94 5.58 6.29 12.25
C ILE A 94 6.30 5.67 11.04
N SER A 95 6.09 6.19 9.84
CA SER A 95 6.68 5.73 8.58
C SER A 95 7.94 6.48 8.15
N SER A 96 8.43 7.46 8.93
CA SER A 96 9.61 8.27 8.55
C SER A 96 10.93 7.48 8.55
N ASN A 97 11.08 6.47 9.42
CA ASN A 97 12.29 5.65 9.49
C ASN A 97 12.30 4.56 8.40
N LYS A 98 13.05 4.81 7.33
CA LYS A 98 13.12 3.94 6.13
C LYS A 98 13.78 2.58 6.41
N TYR A 99 14.79 2.51 7.28
CA TYR A 99 15.49 1.25 7.59
C TYR A 99 14.59 0.26 8.33
N SER A 100 13.80 0.77 9.28
CA SER A 100 12.84 -0.08 9.98
C SER A 100 11.74 -0.64 9.05
N LEU A 101 11.45 0.02 7.92
CA LEU A 101 10.43 -0.44 6.97
C LEU A 101 10.81 -1.75 6.27
N ILE A 102 12.11 -2.04 6.08
CA ILE A 102 12.57 -3.31 5.50
C ILE A 102 12.08 -4.48 6.34
N ALA A 103 12.36 -4.46 7.64
CA ALA A 103 11.94 -5.51 8.56
C ALA A 103 10.40 -5.67 8.59
N TYR A 104 9.66 -4.56 8.54
CA TYR A 104 8.19 -4.62 8.51
C TYR A 104 7.64 -5.16 7.19
N ASN A 105 8.26 -4.86 6.06
CA ASN A 105 7.89 -5.44 4.77
C ASN A 105 8.16 -6.95 4.73
N LEU A 106 9.31 -7.39 5.24
CA LEU A 106 9.62 -8.82 5.39
C LEU A 106 8.61 -9.53 6.32
N ASN A 107 8.15 -8.86 7.39
CA ASN A 107 7.13 -9.40 8.27
C ASN A 107 5.78 -9.61 7.57
N VAL A 108 5.39 -8.78 6.60
CA VAL A 108 4.19 -9.02 5.79
C VAL A 108 4.33 -10.33 5.01
N TYR A 109 5.46 -10.54 4.33
CA TYR A 109 5.70 -11.81 3.61
C TYR A 109 5.71 -13.02 4.55
N ARG A 110 6.36 -12.88 5.71
CA ARG A 110 6.49 -13.96 6.69
C ARG A 110 5.17 -14.30 7.38
N LYS A 111 4.52 -13.28 7.96
CA LYS A 111 3.37 -13.48 8.87
C LYS A 111 2.02 -13.46 8.17
N VAL A 112 1.90 -12.78 7.03
CA VAL A 112 0.62 -12.68 6.29
C VAL A 112 0.58 -13.67 5.14
N LEU A 113 1.69 -13.81 4.40
CA LEU A 113 1.77 -14.71 3.25
C LEU A 113 2.35 -16.08 3.57
N ASN A 114 2.86 -16.29 4.79
CA ASN A 114 3.50 -17.53 5.24
C ASN A 114 4.69 -17.96 4.35
N PHE A 115 5.45 -17.00 3.81
CA PHE A 115 6.63 -17.31 3.02
C PHE A 115 7.78 -17.75 3.91
N SER A 116 8.67 -18.65 3.40
CA SER A 116 9.97 -18.92 4.02
C SER A 116 10.84 -17.66 4.03
N TRP A 117 11.91 -17.63 4.85
CA TRP A 117 12.85 -16.52 4.87
C TRP A 117 13.45 -16.26 3.48
N VAL A 118 13.93 -17.31 2.81
CA VAL A 118 14.51 -17.22 1.47
C VAL A 118 13.53 -16.58 0.48
N LYS A 119 12.28 -17.07 0.45
CA LYS A 119 11.23 -16.56 -0.42
C LYS A 119 10.87 -15.10 -0.10
N SER A 120 10.89 -14.71 1.18
CA SER A 120 10.61 -13.34 1.62
C SER A 120 11.68 -12.36 1.16
N TYR A 121 12.96 -12.71 1.31
CA TYR A 121 14.07 -11.90 0.79
C TYR A 121 14.06 -11.83 -0.73
N PHE A 122 13.82 -12.94 -1.42
CA PHE A 122 13.71 -12.97 -2.87
C PHE A 122 12.61 -12.01 -3.37
N PHE A 123 11.39 -12.09 -2.81
CA PHE A 123 10.31 -11.18 -3.19
C PHE A 123 10.62 -9.71 -2.85
N PHE A 124 11.25 -9.46 -1.71
CA PHE A 124 11.61 -8.11 -1.30
C PHE A 124 12.63 -7.48 -2.26
N PHE A 125 13.74 -8.16 -2.54
CA PHE A 125 14.82 -7.59 -3.36
C PHE A 125 14.53 -7.62 -4.87
N CYS A 126 13.91 -8.70 -5.38
CA CYS A 126 13.67 -8.85 -6.82
C CYS A 126 12.40 -8.13 -7.30
N PHE A 127 11.40 -7.95 -6.45
CA PHE A 127 10.13 -7.35 -6.86
C PHE A 127 9.78 -6.08 -6.09
N PHE A 128 9.75 -6.12 -4.76
CA PHE A 128 9.29 -4.97 -3.98
C PHE A 128 10.21 -3.77 -4.14
N LEU A 129 11.49 -3.92 -3.89
CA LEU A 129 12.45 -2.80 -3.92
C LEU A 129 12.54 -2.13 -5.29
N PRO A 130 12.69 -2.85 -6.42
CA PRO A 130 12.68 -2.23 -7.75
C PRO A 130 11.37 -1.49 -8.06
N ASN A 131 10.22 -2.11 -7.79
CA ASN A 131 8.92 -1.47 -8.00
C ASN A 131 8.72 -0.22 -7.15
N PHE A 132 9.16 -0.25 -5.89
CA PHE A 132 9.11 0.90 -4.99
C PHE A 132 9.95 2.06 -5.52
N LEU A 133 11.17 1.80 -6.00
CA LEU A 133 12.06 2.83 -6.57
C LEU A 133 11.48 3.43 -7.84
N ILE A 134 11.01 2.61 -8.77
CA ILE A 134 10.36 3.05 -10.00
C ILE A 134 9.14 3.92 -9.69
N HIS A 135 8.27 3.45 -8.79
CA HIS A 135 7.08 4.19 -8.42
C HIS A 135 7.41 5.55 -7.78
N LYS A 136 8.45 5.60 -6.94
CA LYS A 136 8.91 6.84 -6.33
C LYS A 136 9.43 7.84 -7.38
N ILE A 137 10.17 7.37 -8.39
CA ILE A 137 10.65 8.19 -9.50
C ILE A 137 9.46 8.75 -10.30
N LEU A 138 8.53 7.89 -10.70
CA LEU A 138 7.35 8.30 -11.46
C LEU A 138 6.51 9.34 -10.71
N GLN A 139 6.29 9.16 -9.41
CA GLN A 139 5.57 10.14 -8.58
C GLN A 139 6.31 11.48 -8.49
N SER A 140 7.64 11.48 -8.50
CA SER A 140 8.41 12.74 -8.49
C SER A 140 8.27 13.53 -9.80
N TYR A 141 8.07 12.85 -10.93
CA TYR A 141 7.78 13.52 -12.20
C TYR A 141 6.36 14.09 -12.28
N ILE A 142 5.38 13.41 -11.70
CA ILE A 142 3.99 13.88 -11.68
C ILE A 142 3.83 15.14 -10.82
N ASN A 143 4.67 15.30 -9.80
CA ASN A 143 4.59 16.40 -8.84
C ASN A 143 5.57 17.57 -9.16
N ARG A 144 6.17 17.56 -10.34
CA ARG A 144 6.95 18.69 -10.89
C ARG A 144 6.09 19.57 -11.77
#